data_d237b22a5de05cf5bd2bfaed84bd517e
#
_entry.id   d237b22a5de05cf5bd2bfaed84bd517e
#
_cell.length_a   1.000
_cell.length_b   1.000
_cell.length_c   1.000
_cell.angle_alpha   90.00
_cell.angle_beta   90.00
_cell.angle_gamma   90.00
#
_symmetry.space_group_name_H-M   'P 1'
#
loop_
_entity.id
_entity.type
_entity.pdbx_description
1 polymer ?
#
loop_
_entity_poly.entity_id
_entity_poly.type
_entity_poly.pdbx_seq_one_letter_code
_entity_poly.pdbx_strand_id
1 'polypeptide(L)'
;MLKITVDLFSGRPNPTWIMDDKRGGDLLKKISRKKQIISRSDKGYNGLGFRGIKLELLGDEPSSNKLPSTFKIADGLAKDQKASIDLAREIVDQMTRYERTNMDVFRLTPIDRRIQKVILGSIEQYQRDLKRIQKYIRIKIRWPISPIRVTVNDSECPNCQYEESRFNPDFWNADPYVMANNNCYNYGRNWKTNTFAQPGRHSGATASSMSCPAVKTAAMNDGLVERCDCLPQSEYPRRLVALVIAPGIDYHWYRKQTGGFWGHKPGPTAARNYDNSGVLITDPQTCDRGAGTYLNYTDFCGFFYAGKSVIIS
;
A
#
# COMPACT_ATOMS: atom_id res chain seq x y z
N MET A 1 25.92 5.12 -3.68
CA MET A 1 25.04 4.06 -3.10
C MET A 1 23.68 4.04 -3.79
N LEU A 2 23.03 2.88 -3.88
CA LEU A 2 21.72 2.71 -4.52
C LEU A 2 20.72 2.14 -3.50
N LYS A 3 19.64 2.90 -3.22
CA LYS A 3 18.53 2.42 -2.39
C LYS A 3 17.51 1.71 -3.27
N ILE A 4 17.09 0.53 -2.84
CA ILE A 4 16.13 -0.31 -3.54
C ILE A 4 14.93 -0.55 -2.63
N THR A 5 13.74 -0.30 -3.14
CA THR A 5 12.48 -0.55 -2.44
C THR A 5 11.55 -1.39 -3.31
N VAL A 6 11.12 -2.53 -2.82
CA VAL A 6 10.10 -3.36 -3.48
C VAL A 6 8.72 -2.86 -3.09
N ASP A 7 8.00 -2.24 -4.01
CA ASP A 7 6.65 -1.73 -3.76
C ASP A 7 5.64 -2.88 -3.82
N LEU A 8 5.26 -3.41 -2.65
CA LEU A 8 4.46 -4.62 -2.49
C LEU A 8 3.35 -4.46 -1.45
N PHE A 9 3.67 -4.04 -0.23
CA PHE A 9 2.75 -4.02 0.89
C PHE A 9 1.83 -2.80 0.89
N SER A 10 0.64 -2.96 1.44
CA SER A 10 -0.34 -1.88 1.57
C SER A 10 -0.42 -1.30 2.97
N GLY A 11 -0.21 -2.11 3.98
CA GLY A 11 -0.22 -1.72 5.40
C GLY A 11 1.18 -1.60 5.97
N ARG A 12 2.00 -2.62 5.79
CA ARG A 12 3.38 -2.67 6.31
C ARG A 12 4.34 -1.82 5.48
N PRO A 13 5.48 -1.37 6.08
CA PRO A 13 6.59 -0.81 5.31
C PRO A 13 7.09 -1.79 4.25
N ASN A 14 7.43 -1.28 3.09
CA ASN A 14 7.95 -2.08 1.98
C ASN A 14 9.39 -2.56 2.25
N PRO A 15 9.78 -3.76 1.78
CA PRO A 15 11.16 -4.24 1.85
C PRO A 15 12.10 -3.26 1.16
N THR A 16 13.11 -2.78 1.89
CA THR A 16 14.05 -1.77 1.41
C THR A 16 15.45 -2.11 1.86
N TRP A 17 16.44 -1.94 0.98
CA TRP A 17 17.87 -2.11 1.29
C TRP A 17 18.74 -1.14 0.51
N ILE A 18 19.99 -1.01 0.93
CA ILE A 18 20.99 -0.20 0.25
C ILE A 18 22.05 -1.13 -0.36
N MET A 19 22.27 -0.96 -1.65
CA MET A 19 23.34 -1.62 -2.38
C MET A 19 24.57 -0.72 -2.39
N ASP A 20 25.74 -1.32 -2.13
CA ASP A 20 27.03 -0.62 -2.12
C ASP A 20 27.37 0.00 -3.50
N ASP A 21 28.38 0.89 -3.52
CA ASP A 21 28.73 1.64 -4.73
C ASP A 21 29.22 0.74 -5.87
N LYS A 22 29.94 -0.35 -5.56
CA LYS A 22 30.44 -1.27 -6.57
C LYS A 22 29.30 -2.00 -7.28
N ARG A 23 28.47 -2.69 -6.52
CA ARG A 23 27.35 -3.48 -7.05
C ARG A 23 26.24 -2.58 -7.61
N GLY A 24 25.94 -1.48 -6.92
CA GLY A 24 25.01 -0.46 -7.40
C GLY A 24 25.47 0.16 -8.71
N GLY A 25 26.77 0.49 -8.83
CA GLY A 25 27.37 1.00 -10.04
C GLY A 25 27.27 0.03 -11.22
N ASP A 26 27.56 -1.26 -11.00
CA ASP A 26 27.44 -2.28 -12.05
C ASP A 26 25.99 -2.46 -12.51
N LEU A 27 25.03 -2.45 -11.58
CA LEU A 27 23.61 -2.48 -11.90
C LEU A 27 23.19 -1.24 -12.72
N LEU A 28 23.60 -0.04 -12.31
CA LEU A 28 23.30 1.20 -13.03
C LEU A 28 23.92 1.23 -14.42
N LYS A 29 25.14 0.71 -14.61
CA LYS A 29 25.75 0.54 -15.94
C LYS A 29 24.94 -0.41 -16.82
N LYS A 30 24.45 -1.53 -16.27
CA LYS A 30 23.56 -2.48 -16.97
C LYS A 30 22.26 -1.79 -17.43
N ILE A 31 21.63 -1.03 -16.53
CA ILE A 31 20.38 -0.29 -16.81
C ILE A 31 20.62 0.81 -17.85
N SER A 32 21.72 1.55 -17.78
CA SER A 32 22.02 2.67 -18.69
C SER A 32 22.16 2.23 -20.15
N ARG A 33 22.59 1.00 -20.39
CA ARG A 33 22.68 0.40 -21.73
C ARG A 33 21.32 0.04 -22.32
N LYS A 34 20.29 -0.14 -21.48
CA LYS A 34 18.95 -0.56 -21.92
C LYS A 34 17.85 0.26 -21.23
N LYS A 35 17.83 1.57 -21.47
CA LYS A 35 16.87 2.51 -20.79
C LYS A 35 15.38 2.20 -20.99
N GLN A 36 15.05 1.29 -21.91
CA GLN A 36 13.67 0.86 -22.17
C GLN A 36 13.07 0.02 -21.04
N ILE A 37 13.91 -0.47 -20.11
CA ILE A 37 13.48 -1.29 -18.96
C ILE A 37 13.03 -0.46 -17.75
N ILE A 38 13.22 0.84 -17.77
CA ILE A 38 12.83 1.74 -16.67
C ILE A 38 11.62 2.59 -17.01
N SER A 39 10.89 3.00 -15.96
CA SER A 39 9.85 4.01 -15.96
C SER A 39 10.26 5.18 -15.06
N ARG A 40 9.88 6.40 -15.45
CA ARG A 40 10.06 7.63 -14.68
C ARG A 40 8.76 8.16 -14.10
N SER A 41 7.67 7.43 -14.31
CA SER A 41 6.32 7.87 -13.95
C SER A 41 5.83 7.16 -12.69
N ASP A 42 5.14 7.89 -11.83
CA ASP A 42 4.42 7.32 -10.68
C ASP A 42 3.03 6.76 -11.07
N LYS A 43 2.69 6.79 -12.37
CA LYS A 43 1.39 6.35 -12.90
C LYS A 43 1.35 4.86 -13.25
N GLY A 44 2.30 4.07 -12.76
CA GLY A 44 2.32 2.61 -12.92
C GLY A 44 1.18 1.90 -12.19
N TYR A 45 1.23 0.58 -12.17
CA TYR A 45 0.24 -0.21 -11.45
C TYR A 45 0.22 0.19 -9.96
N ASN A 46 -0.97 0.44 -9.43
CA ASN A 46 -1.20 0.87 -8.05
C ASN A 46 -2.24 0.02 -7.32
N GLY A 47 -2.48 -1.22 -7.78
CA GLY A 47 -3.31 -2.24 -7.14
C GLY A 47 -2.73 -2.78 -5.84
N LEU A 48 -3.48 -3.67 -5.18
CA LEU A 48 -2.93 -4.50 -4.10
C LEU A 48 -1.94 -5.51 -4.69
N GLY A 49 -0.85 -5.79 -3.97
CA GLY A 49 0.22 -6.69 -4.40
C GLY A 49 1.42 -5.96 -5.02
N PHE A 50 2.21 -6.67 -5.82
CA PHE A 50 3.46 -6.15 -6.41
C PHE A 50 3.19 -5.02 -7.42
N ARG A 51 3.89 -3.89 -7.22
CA ARG A 51 3.73 -2.64 -8.01
C ARG A 51 5.04 -2.15 -8.62
N GLY A 52 6.06 -3.01 -8.61
CA GLY A 52 7.37 -2.70 -9.16
C GLY A 52 8.47 -2.54 -8.10
N ILE A 53 9.66 -2.24 -8.56
CA ILE A 53 10.80 -1.93 -7.71
C ILE A 53 11.24 -0.49 -8.00
N LYS A 54 11.34 0.31 -6.95
CA LYS A 54 11.86 1.68 -6.98
C LYS A 54 13.36 1.65 -6.71
N LEU A 55 14.12 2.37 -7.52
CA LEU A 55 15.55 2.56 -7.37
C LEU A 55 15.83 4.06 -7.19
N GLU A 56 16.58 4.40 -6.14
CA GLU A 56 16.91 5.77 -5.75
C GLU A 56 18.43 5.90 -5.58
N LEU A 57 19.07 6.78 -6.35
CA LEU A 57 20.49 7.09 -6.18
C LEU A 57 20.66 7.93 -4.91
N LEU A 58 21.57 7.49 -4.02
CA LEU A 58 21.92 8.20 -2.81
C LEU A 58 23.27 8.91 -3.02
N GLY A 59 23.32 10.22 -2.89
CA GLY A 59 24.48 11.08 -3.07
C GLY A 59 24.23 12.20 -4.09
N ASP A 60 24.97 13.29 -3.97
CA ASP A 60 24.84 14.51 -4.77
C ASP A 60 25.59 14.46 -6.12
N GLU A 61 26.34 13.41 -6.39
CA GLU A 61 27.06 13.24 -7.63
C GLU A 61 26.08 12.97 -8.79
N PRO A 62 26.14 13.78 -9.88
CA PRO A 62 25.37 13.50 -11.08
C PRO A 62 25.75 12.13 -11.62
N SER A 63 24.77 11.24 -11.78
CA SER A 63 25.02 9.89 -12.26
C SER A 63 25.75 9.96 -13.61
N SER A 64 26.99 9.47 -13.65
CA SER A 64 27.80 9.35 -14.90
C SER A 64 27.07 8.57 -16.00
N ASN A 65 26.00 7.87 -15.64
CA ASN A 65 25.22 6.99 -16.52
C ASN A 65 23.98 7.67 -17.16
N LYS A 66 23.77 8.98 -16.97
CA LYS A 66 22.61 9.72 -17.50
C LYS A 66 21.26 9.07 -17.16
N LEU A 67 21.15 8.46 -15.98
CA LEU A 67 19.91 7.93 -15.42
C LEU A 67 19.27 8.99 -14.50
N PRO A 68 17.91 8.98 -14.32
CA PRO A 68 17.27 9.81 -13.31
C PRO A 68 17.73 9.41 -11.90
N SER A 69 17.67 10.35 -10.95
CA SER A 69 17.96 10.07 -9.53
C SER A 69 17.00 9.02 -8.93
N THR A 70 15.78 8.95 -9.47
CA THR A 70 14.75 7.97 -9.07
C THR A 70 14.05 7.43 -10.31
N PHE A 71 13.86 6.12 -10.35
CA PHE A 71 13.11 5.44 -11.39
C PHE A 71 12.55 4.10 -10.89
N LYS A 72 11.62 3.52 -11.67
CA LYS A 72 11.01 2.21 -11.35
C LYS A 72 11.29 1.19 -12.45
N ILE A 73 11.25 -0.09 -12.06
CA ILE A 73 11.23 -1.24 -12.97
C ILE A 73 10.04 -2.14 -12.62
N ALA A 74 9.56 -2.92 -13.57
CA ALA A 74 8.45 -3.85 -13.42
C ALA A 74 7.17 -3.21 -12.82
N ASP A 75 6.88 -1.97 -13.22
CA ASP A 75 5.71 -1.18 -12.78
C ASP A 75 4.56 -1.12 -13.80
N GLY A 76 4.69 -1.82 -14.92
CA GLY A 76 3.73 -1.86 -16.02
C GLY A 76 3.91 -0.78 -17.09
N LEU A 77 4.82 0.18 -16.91
CA LEU A 77 5.05 1.30 -17.83
C LEU A 77 6.34 1.18 -18.65
N ALA A 78 7.30 0.35 -18.25
CA ALA A 78 8.51 0.13 -19.03
C ALA A 78 8.19 -0.30 -20.47
N LYS A 79 8.94 0.18 -21.45
CA LYS A 79 8.73 -0.22 -22.86
C LYS A 79 9.08 -1.68 -23.11
N ASP A 80 10.16 -2.17 -22.50
CA ASP A 80 10.54 -3.58 -22.49
C ASP A 80 10.15 -4.22 -21.15
N GLN A 81 8.90 -4.68 -21.05
CA GLN A 81 8.35 -5.27 -19.83
C GLN A 81 9.05 -6.56 -19.43
N LYS A 82 9.38 -7.43 -20.40
CA LYS A 82 10.02 -8.69 -20.12
C LYS A 82 11.39 -8.48 -19.45
N ALA A 83 12.26 -7.70 -20.06
CA ALA A 83 13.58 -7.42 -19.49
C ALA A 83 13.51 -6.62 -18.17
N SER A 84 12.47 -5.79 -17.99
CA SER A 84 12.24 -5.08 -16.74
C SER A 84 11.87 -6.03 -15.59
N ILE A 85 11.03 -7.02 -15.85
CA ILE A 85 10.65 -8.08 -14.91
C ILE A 85 11.82 -9.01 -14.61
N ASP A 86 12.59 -9.41 -15.63
CA ASP A 86 13.76 -10.26 -15.46
C ASP A 86 14.82 -9.57 -14.57
N LEU A 87 15.03 -8.27 -14.75
CA LEU A 87 15.90 -7.48 -13.88
C LEU A 87 15.37 -7.38 -12.45
N ALA A 88 14.04 -7.22 -12.27
CA ALA A 88 13.44 -7.21 -10.95
C ALA A 88 13.68 -8.51 -10.19
N ARG A 89 13.57 -9.67 -10.86
CA ARG A 89 13.92 -10.98 -10.28
C ARG A 89 15.39 -11.06 -9.88
N GLU A 90 16.30 -10.68 -10.76
CA GLU A 90 17.74 -10.69 -10.49
C GLU A 90 18.10 -9.85 -9.24
N ILE A 91 17.47 -8.68 -9.08
CA ILE A 91 17.67 -7.82 -7.91
C ILE A 91 17.15 -8.50 -6.64
N VAL A 92 15.97 -9.12 -6.70
CA VAL A 92 15.35 -9.79 -5.54
C VAL A 92 16.09 -11.07 -5.17
N ASP A 93 16.62 -11.82 -6.13
CA ASP A 93 17.43 -13.02 -5.86
C ASP A 93 18.68 -12.74 -5.03
N GLN A 94 19.16 -11.50 -5.11
CA GLN A 94 20.36 -11.08 -4.36
C GLN A 94 20.03 -10.37 -3.04
N MET A 95 18.75 -10.08 -2.74
CA MET A 95 18.35 -9.20 -1.62
C MET A 95 18.82 -9.70 -0.25
N THR A 96 18.82 -11.01 0.00
CA THR A 96 19.22 -11.59 1.29
C THR A 96 20.68 -11.38 1.64
N ARG A 97 21.53 -10.94 0.67
CA ARG A 97 22.92 -10.55 0.92
C ARG A 97 23.06 -9.21 1.65
N TYR A 98 21.95 -8.46 1.78
CA TYR A 98 21.90 -7.11 2.35
C TYR A 98 21.15 -7.06 3.69
N GLU A 99 21.14 -8.16 4.46
CA GLU A 99 20.36 -8.33 5.69
C GLU A 99 20.61 -7.28 6.78
N ARG A 100 21.70 -6.49 6.69
CA ARG A 100 22.09 -5.54 7.73
C ARG A 100 22.60 -4.22 7.15
N THR A 101 21.74 -3.38 6.66
CA THR A 101 22.03 -1.95 6.63
C THR A 101 21.35 -1.30 7.82
N ASN A 102 22.12 -0.61 8.67
CA ASN A 102 21.66 0.16 9.84
C ASN A 102 20.66 1.24 9.42
N MET A 103 19.40 0.87 9.29
CA MET A 103 18.29 1.80 9.19
C MET A 103 17.31 1.45 10.31
N ASP A 104 16.70 2.48 10.87
CA ASP A 104 15.75 2.51 11.97
C ASP A 104 14.93 1.21 12.09
N VAL A 105 15.27 0.36 13.05
CA VAL A 105 14.77 -1.02 13.25
C VAL A 105 13.22 -1.08 13.31
N PHE A 106 12.57 0.03 13.67
CA PHE A 106 11.12 0.12 13.80
C PHE A 106 10.36 0.37 12.49
N ARG A 107 11.06 0.67 11.39
CA ARG A 107 10.44 1.04 10.09
C ARG A 107 10.72 0.07 8.95
N LEU A 108 11.41 -1.04 9.18
CA LEU A 108 11.83 -1.93 8.13
C LEU A 108 11.13 -3.29 8.20
N THR A 109 10.65 -3.77 7.06
CA THR A 109 10.33 -5.18 6.89
C THR A 109 11.65 -5.95 6.78
N PRO A 110 11.87 -6.99 7.59
CA PRO A 110 13.07 -7.84 7.48
C PRO A 110 13.24 -8.36 6.06
N ILE A 111 14.48 -8.33 5.56
CA ILE A 111 14.85 -8.92 4.26
C ILE A 111 15.35 -10.35 4.49
N ASP A 112 14.43 -11.25 4.75
CA ASP A 112 14.69 -12.67 4.96
C ASP A 112 14.25 -13.52 3.76
N ARG A 113 14.55 -14.82 3.81
CA ARG A 113 14.17 -15.77 2.76
C ARG A 113 12.66 -15.91 2.59
N ARG A 114 11.87 -15.69 3.66
CA ARG A 114 10.41 -15.74 3.60
C ARG A 114 9.86 -14.57 2.78
N ILE A 115 10.32 -13.37 3.07
CA ILE A 115 9.94 -12.17 2.31
C ILE A 115 10.44 -12.25 0.86
N GLN A 116 11.65 -12.73 0.65
CA GLN A 116 12.18 -12.98 -0.71
C GLN A 116 11.24 -13.89 -1.52
N LYS A 117 10.81 -15.01 -0.94
CA LYS A 117 9.88 -15.95 -1.58
C LYS A 117 8.54 -15.29 -1.91
N VAL A 118 8.00 -14.46 -1.00
CA VAL A 118 6.76 -13.69 -1.24
C VAL A 118 6.93 -12.73 -2.42
N ILE A 119 8.04 -12.02 -2.49
CA ILE A 119 8.33 -11.07 -3.57
C ILE A 119 8.47 -11.80 -4.91
N LEU A 120 9.27 -12.87 -4.98
CA LEU A 120 9.47 -13.64 -6.21
C LEU A 120 8.15 -14.24 -6.73
N GLY A 121 7.35 -14.85 -5.87
CA GLY A 121 6.03 -15.35 -6.23
C GLY A 121 5.09 -14.24 -6.72
N SER A 122 5.17 -13.05 -6.10
CA SER A 122 4.41 -11.88 -6.53
C SER A 122 4.86 -11.33 -7.88
N ILE A 123 6.16 -11.36 -8.20
CA ILE A 123 6.70 -10.99 -9.52
C ILE A 123 6.25 -11.98 -10.58
N GLU A 124 6.26 -13.28 -10.29
CA GLU A 124 5.74 -14.30 -11.21
C GLU A 124 4.28 -14.11 -11.52
N GLN A 125 3.45 -13.85 -10.50
CA GLN A 125 2.05 -13.55 -10.68
C GLN A 125 1.84 -12.28 -11.50
N TYR A 126 2.58 -11.22 -11.17
CA TYR A 126 2.57 -9.96 -11.92
C TYR A 126 2.88 -10.18 -13.41
N GLN A 127 3.84 -11.05 -13.73
CA GLN A 127 4.18 -11.38 -15.13
C GLN A 127 3.02 -12.11 -15.84
N ARG A 128 2.36 -13.04 -15.17
CA ARG A 128 1.16 -13.71 -15.72
C ARG A 128 0.03 -12.73 -15.99
N ASP A 129 -0.16 -11.76 -15.10
CA ASP A 129 -1.25 -10.79 -15.15
C ASP A 129 -0.92 -9.50 -15.95
N LEU A 130 0.23 -9.44 -16.61
CA LEU A 130 0.74 -8.21 -17.23
C LEU A 130 -0.28 -7.54 -18.17
N LYS A 131 -1.01 -8.32 -18.98
CA LYS A 131 -2.05 -7.78 -19.90
C LYS A 131 -3.19 -7.13 -19.11
N ARG A 132 -3.65 -7.75 -18.02
CA ARG A 132 -4.69 -7.22 -17.13
C ARG A 132 -4.19 -5.93 -16.45
N ILE A 133 -2.97 -5.95 -15.93
CA ILE A 133 -2.32 -4.80 -15.29
C ILE A 133 -2.18 -3.61 -16.25
N GLN A 134 -1.78 -3.84 -17.50
CA GLN A 134 -1.68 -2.80 -18.51
C GLN A 134 -3.06 -2.22 -18.89
N LYS A 135 -4.11 -3.05 -18.94
CA LYS A 135 -5.49 -2.58 -19.11
C LYS A 135 -5.91 -1.72 -17.92
N TYR A 136 -5.64 -2.18 -16.70
CA TYR A 136 -5.96 -1.48 -15.46
C TYR A 136 -5.33 -0.07 -15.39
N ILE A 137 -4.04 0.09 -15.72
CA ILE A 137 -3.34 1.39 -15.73
C ILE A 137 -4.04 2.42 -16.64
N ARG A 138 -4.75 1.97 -17.67
CA ARG A 138 -5.45 2.83 -18.65
C ARG A 138 -6.87 3.19 -18.23
N ILE A 139 -7.40 2.64 -17.15
CA ILE A 139 -8.77 2.92 -16.69
C ILE A 139 -8.85 4.37 -16.20
N LYS A 140 -9.70 5.16 -16.85
CA LYS A 140 -10.08 6.49 -16.38
C LYS A 140 -11.37 6.36 -15.57
N ILE A 141 -11.27 6.49 -14.27
CA ILE A 141 -12.43 6.37 -13.38
C ILE A 141 -13.04 7.75 -13.19
N ARG A 142 -14.36 7.87 -13.39
CA ARG A 142 -15.14 9.06 -13.07
C ARG A 142 -15.76 8.86 -11.69
N TRP A 143 -15.62 9.87 -10.85
CA TRP A 143 -16.16 9.87 -9.50
C TRP A 143 -17.56 10.47 -9.48
N PRO A 144 -18.55 9.83 -8.87
CA PRO A 144 -19.87 10.44 -8.71
C PRO A 144 -19.77 11.68 -7.80
N ILE A 145 -20.53 12.71 -8.13
CA ILE A 145 -20.73 13.86 -7.24
C ILE A 145 -21.55 13.37 -6.05
N SER A 146 -21.04 13.54 -4.85
CA SER A 146 -21.70 13.10 -3.62
C SER A 146 -21.59 14.16 -2.53
N PRO A 147 -22.45 14.16 -1.49
CA PRO A 147 -22.36 15.08 -0.37
C PRO A 147 -20.98 15.10 0.27
N ILE A 148 -20.58 16.23 0.84
CA ILE A 148 -19.27 16.37 1.50
C ILE A 148 -19.16 15.42 2.68
N ARG A 149 -20.24 15.34 3.48
CA ARG A 149 -20.38 14.43 4.62
C ARG A 149 -21.85 14.20 4.93
N VAL A 150 -22.19 13.02 5.37
CA VAL A 150 -23.51 12.64 5.87
C VAL A 150 -23.38 11.77 7.11
N THR A 151 -24.28 11.93 8.08
CA THR A 151 -24.46 10.98 9.17
C THR A 151 -25.44 9.90 8.72
N VAL A 152 -25.07 8.64 8.95
CA VAL A 152 -25.82 7.47 8.50
C VAL A 152 -26.14 6.60 9.72
N ASN A 153 -27.39 6.14 9.82
CA ASN A 153 -27.73 5.04 10.75
C ASN A 153 -27.16 3.75 10.19
N ASP A 154 -26.47 2.99 11.03
CA ASP A 154 -25.91 1.72 10.59
C ASP A 154 -27.02 0.69 10.36
N SER A 155 -27.13 0.17 9.15
CA SER A 155 -28.19 -0.77 8.77
C SER A 155 -28.15 -2.10 9.52
N GLU A 156 -26.97 -2.53 9.96
CA GLU A 156 -26.80 -3.77 10.74
C GLU A 156 -26.80 -3.54 12.25
N CYS A 157 -26.58 -2.28 12.68
CA CYS A 157 -26.56 -1.89 14.10
C CYS A 157 -27.43 -0.63 14.27
N PRO A 158 -28.75 -0.79 14.30
CA PRO A 158 -29.70 0.36 14.18
C PRO A 158 -29.53 1.46 15.24
N ASN A 159 -28.92 1.13 16.40
CA ASN A 159 -28.64 2.11 17.45
C ASN A 159 -27.32 2.89 17.21
N CYS A 160 -26.54 2.51 16.22
CA CYS A 160 -25.26 3.14 15.91
C CYS A 160 -25.37 4.08 14.72
N GLN A 161 -24.59 5.16 14.79
CA GLN A 161 -24.42 6.11 13.69
C GLN A 161 -22.95 6.28 13.35
N TYR A 162 -22.67 6.54 12.07
CA TYR A 162 -21.34 6.87 11.59
C TYR A 162 -21.41 7.95 10.48
N GLU A 163 -20.27 8.53 10.15
CA GLU A 163 -20.19 9.57 9.12
C GLU A 163 -19.48 9.06 7.87
N GLU A 164 -20.19 9.09 6.76
CA GLU A 164 -19.59 8.95 5.43
C GLU A 164 -19.06 10.31 4.97
N SER A 165 -17.86 10.32 4.41
CA SER A 165 -17.26 11.52 3.82
C SER A 165 -17.11 11.32 2.31
N ARG A 166 -17.17 12.42 1.54
CA ARG A 166 -16.89 12.39 0.11
C ARG A 166 -15.52 11.78 -0.15
N PHE A 167 -15.43 10.96 -1.18
CA PHE A 167 -14.14 10.52 -1.70
C PHE A 167 -13.36 11.72 -2.23
N ASN A 168 -12.23 12.01 -1.62
CA ASN A 168 -11.33 13.09 -2.00
C ASN A 168 -9.92 12.54 -2.22
N PRO A 169 -9.63 12.02 -3.43
CA PRO A 169 -8.32 11.46 -3.74
C PRO A 169 -7.22 12.53 -3.70
N ASP A 170 -7.49 13.77 -4.09
CA ASP A 170 -6.48 14.84 -4.14
C ASP A 170 -5.94 15.17 -2.75
N PHE A 171 -6.75 14.99 -1.69
CA PHE A 171 -6.26 15.09 -0.32
C PHE A 171 -5.06 14.18 -0.05
N TRP A 172 -4.97 13.02 -0.73
CA TRP A 172 -3.91 12.03 -0.55
C TRP A 172 -2.87 12.03 -1.66
N ASN A 173 -3.26 12.43 -2.88
CA ASN A 173 -2.52 12.15 -4.11
C ASN A 173 -1.83 13.38 -4.68
N ALA A 174 -2.27 14.61 -4.34
CA ALA A 174 -1.74 15.84 -4.91
C ALA A 174 -0.29 16.12 -4.50
N ASP A 175 0.09 15.73 -3.28
CA ASP A 175 1.44 15.86 -2.75
C ASP A 175 2.16 14.50 -2.76
N PRO A 176 3.26 14.34 -3.54
CA PRO A 176 4.03 13.10 -3.58
C PRO A 176 4.58 12.66 -2.22
N TYR A 177 4.93 13.59 -1.34
CA TYR A 177 5.39 13.27 0.01
C TYR A 177 4.26 12.67 0.85
N VAL A 178 3.08 13.28 0.83
CA VAL A 178 1.88 12.76 1.51
C VAL A 178 1.53 11.38 0.95
N MET A 179 1.53 11.23 -0.37
CA MET A 179 1.22 9.96 -1.02
C MET A 179 2.17 8.85 -0.60
N ALA A 180 3.47 9.13 -0.52
CA ALA A 180 4.50 8.14 -0.17
C ALA A 180 4.55 7.78 1.32
N ASN A 181 4.20 8.72 2.21
CA ASN A 181 4.39 8.58 3.65
C ASN A 181 3.10 8.25 4.44
N ASN A 182 2.01 7.93 3.76
CA ASN A 182 0.77 7.46 4.37
C ASN A 182 0.31 6.16 3.71
N ASN A 183 -0.32 5.29 4.48
CA ASN A 183 -0.79 3.97 4.05
C ASN A 183 -2.31 3.81 4.17
N CYS A 184 -2.80 2.57 4.10
CA CYS A 184 -4.22 2.25 4.24
C CYS A 184 -4.78 2.58 5.63
N TYR A 185 -3.98 2.47 6.70
CA TYR A 185 -4.43 2.78 8.06
C TYR A 185 -4.61 4.28 8.26
N ASN A 186 -3.67 5.10 7.74
CA ASN A 186 -3.85 6.55 7.64
C ASN A 186 -5.14 6.92 6.89
N TYR A 187 -5.40 6.22 5.76
CA TYR A 187 -6.59 6.45 4.95
C TYR A 187 -7.88 6.07 5.71
N GLY A 188 -7.91 4.93 6.38
CA GLY A 188 -9.03 4.49 7.22
C GLY A 188 -9.39 5.54 8.26
N ARG A 189 -8.42 6.01 9.03
CA ARG A 189 -8.59 7.06 10.05
C ARG A 189 -8.84 8.46 9.44
N ASN A 190 -8.52 8.67 8.17
CA ASN A 190 -8.51 9.97 7.48
C ASN A 190 -7.56 10.98 8.13
N TRP A 191 -6.38 10.54 8.49
CA TRP A 191 -5.36 11.36 9.13
C TRP A 191 -3.99 11.20 8.47
N LYS A 192 -3.45 12.30 7.92
CA LYS A 192 -2.10 12.38 7.37
C LYS A 192 -1.10 12.55 8.51
N THR A 193 -0.56 11.47 9.02
CA THR A 193 0.54 11.53 10.01
C THR A 193 1.89 11.68 9.33
N ASN A 194 2.00 11.27 8.06
CA ASN A 194 3.26 11.16 7.30
C ASN A 194 4.29 10.24 7.97
N THR A 195 3.84 9.29 8.78
CA THR A 195 4.68 8.32 9.51
C THR A 195 4.52 6.90 8.99
N PHE A 196 3.66 6.70 7.99
CA PHE A 196 3.26 5.36 7.52
C PHE A 196 2.70 4.52 8.69
N ALA A 197 1.62 5.04 9.29
CA ALA A 197 1.07 4.59 10.56
C ALA A 197 0.84 3.08 10.64
N GLN A 198 1.11 2.49 11.79
CA GLN A 198 0.91 1.07 12.04
C GLN A 198 -0.08 0.85 13.20
N PRO A 199 -1.03 -0.12 13.09
CA PRO A 199 -1.93 -0.45 14.19
C PRO A 199 -1.16 -0.75 15.48
N GLY A 200 -1.57 -0.10 16.58
CA GLY A 200 -0.98 -0.26 17.90
C GLY A 200 0.35 0.46 18.12
N ARG A 201 0.90 1.14 17.10
CA ARG A 201 2.17 1.86 17.30
C ARG A 201 2.03 3.02 18.26
N HIS A 202 0.96 3.80 18.13
CA HIS A 202 0.69 4.92 19.03
C HIS A 202 0.53 4.46 20.48
N SER A 203 -0.22 3.39 20.69
CA SER A 203 -0.46 2.81 22.02
C SER A 203 0.71 1.98 22.58
N GLY A 204 1.81 1.79 21.81
CA GLY A 204 2.93 0.94 22.18
C GLY A 204 2.65 -0.57 22.10
N ALA A 205 1.52 -0.96 21.49
CA ALA A 205 1.05 -2.35 21.40
C ALA A 205 0.85 -2.78 19.93
N THR A 206 1.93 -2.74 19.15
CA THR A 206 1.91 -3.12 17.72
C THR A 206 1.49 -4.57 17.51
N ALA A 207 0.85 -4.85 16.38
CA ALA A 207 0.42 -6.21 16.03
C ALA A 207 1.60 -7.18 16.01
N SER A 208 1.49 -8.25 16.81
CA SER A 208 2.53 -9.29 16.94
C SER A 208 2.64 -10.21 15.72
N SER A 209 1.59 -10.26 14.91
CA SER A 209 1.52 -11.05 13.67
C SER A 209 0.54 -10.44 12.67
N MET A 210 0.64 -10.86 11.41
CA MET A 210 -0.34 -10.49 10.39
C MET A 210 -1.49 -11.49 10.39
N SER A 211 -2.35 -11.38 11.39
CA SER A 211 -3.58 -12.16 11.56
C SER A 211 -4.73 -11.25 11.99
N CYS A 212 -5.97 -11.65 11.74
CA CYS A 212 -7.14 -10.88 12.18
C CYS A 212 -7.09 -10.53 13.67
N PRO A 213 -6.90 -11.49 14.61
CA PRO A 213 -6.89 -11.17 16.04
C PRO A 213 -5.80 -10.15 16.41
N ALA A 214 -4.56 -10.34 15.91
CA ALA A 214 -3.45 -9.48 16.29
C ALA A 214 -3.61 -8.04 15.76
N VAL A 215 -4.01 -7.87 14.48
CA VAL A 215 -4.18 -6.53 13.89
C VAL A 215 -5.43 -5.83 14.44
N LYS A 216 -6.53 -6.57 14.72
CA LYS A 216 -7.71 -6.04 15.42
C LYS A 216 -7.32 -5.49 16.79
N THR A 217 -6.70 -6.31 17.64
CA THR A 217 -6.30 -5.91 18.99
C THR A 217 -5.41 -4.66 18.96
N ALA A 218 -4.44 -4.63 18.05
CA ALA A 218 -3.56 -3.48 17.89
C ALA A 218 -4.32 -2.22 17.50
N ALA A 219 -5.26 -2.31 16.56
CA ALA A 219 -6.08 -1.17 16.13
C ALA A 219 -7.06 -0.72 17.23
N MET A 220 -7.61 -1.65 18.01
CA MET A 220 -8.47 -1.34 19.15
C MET A 220 -7.68 -0.65 20.27
N ASN A 221 -6.42 -1.00 20.49
CA ASN A 221 -5.54 -0.28 21.42
C ASN A 221 -5.28 1.18 20.97
N ASP A 222 -5.37 1.50 19.68
CA ASP A 222 -5.34 2.87 19.16
C ASP A 222 -6.70 3.58 19.27
N GLY A 223 -7.76 2.88 19.73
CA GLY A 223 -9.09 3.42 20.01
C GLY A 223 -10.17 3.09 18.96
N LEU A 224 -9.91 2.22 17.99
CA LEU A 224 -10.99 1.71 17.14
C LEU A 224 -11.92 0.80 17.96
N VAL A 225 -13.22 0.81 17.63
CA VAL A 225 -14.19 -0.13 18.23
C VAL A 225 -14.81 -1.01 17.14
N GLU A 226 -15.22 -2.21 17.52
CA GLU A 226 -15.90 -3.12 16.58
C GLU A 226 -17.26 -2.55 16.19
N ARG A 227 -17.74 -2.92 15.00
CA ARG A 227 -19.09 -2.55 14.55
C ARG A 227 -20.11 -3.09 15.55
N CYS A 228 -21.12 -2.26 15.84
CA CYS A 228 -22.15 -2.43 16.86
C CYS A 228 -21.76 -1.99 18.28
N ASP A 229 -20.48 -1.76 18.57
CA ASP A 229 -20.06 -1.03 19.76
C ASP A 229 -20.13 0.48 19.45
N CYS A 230 -21.33 1.06 19.62
CA CYS A 230 -21.63 2.40 19.16
C CYS A 230 -20.73 3.47 19.80
N LEU A 231 -20.15 4.33 18.97
CA LEU A 231 -19.43 5.50 19.45
C LEU A 231 -20.40 6.66 19.78
N PRO A 232 -20.19 7.41 20.87
CA PRO A 232 -21.00 8.56 21.23
C PRO A 232 -20.82 9.72 20.23
N GLN A 233 -21.72 10.71 20.28
CA GLN A 233 -21.67 11.90 19.40
C GLN A 233 -20.39 12.73 19.60
N SER A 234 -19.77 12.71 20.78
CA SER A 234 -18.49 13.37 21.05
C SER A 234 -17.34 12.84 20.20
N GLU A 235 -17.47 11.61 19.66
CA GLU A 235 -16.51 10.98 18.76
C GLU A 235 -16.67 11.36 17.28
N TYR A 236 -17.59 12.32 16.98
CA TYR A 236 -17.77 12.84 15.63
C TYR A 236 -16.45 13.43 15.07
N PRO A 237 -16.08 13.13 13.82
CA PRO A 237 -16.71 12.20 12.89
C PRO A 237 -16.27 10.74 13.13
N ARG A 238 -17.28 9.86 13.27
CA ARG A 238 -17.13 8.40 13.42
C ARG A 238 -17.13 7.78 12.03
N ARG A 239 -16.08 7.10 11.63
CA ARG A 239 -15.93 6.55 10.28
C ARG A 239 -16.11 5.06 10.30
N LEU A 240 -16.88 4.49 9.37
CA LEU A 240 -16.95 3.06 9.16
C LEU A 240 -15.77 2.62 8.28
N VAL A 241 -14.95 1.70 8.83
CA VAL A 241 -13.78 1.13 8.19
C VAL A 241 -13.84 -0.39 8.19
N ALA A 242 -13.13 -1.04 7.26
CA ALA A 242 -13.05 -2.49 7.17
C ALA A 242 -11.60 -2.95 7.13
N LEU A 243 -11.31 -4.06 7.81
CA LEU A 243 -9.99 -4.69 7.86
C LEU A 243 -9.98 -6.00 7.08
N VAL A 244 -8.95 -6.20 6.27
CA VAL A 244 -8.64 -7.47 5.62
C VAL A 244 -7.17 -7.83 5.81
N ILE A 245 -6.87 -9.13 5.83
CA ILE A 245 -5.53 -9.68 6.08
C ILE A 245 -5.11 -10.61 4.93
N ALA A 246 -3.88 -10.45 4.47
CA ALA A 246 -3.12 -11.49 3.80
C ALA A 246 -2.35 -12.27 4.87
N PRO A 247 -2.78 -13.50 5.27
CA PRO A 247 -2.31 -14.18 6.46
C PRO A 247 -0.79 -14.29 6.54
N GLY A 248 -0.24 -13.82 7.65
CA GLY A 248 1.20 -13.83 7.91
C GLY A 248 2.03 -12.86 7.06
N ILE A 249 1.43 -12.06 6.16
CA ILE A 249 2.14 -11.24 5.19
C ILE A 249 1.84 -9.76 5.37
N ASP A 250 0.57 -9.32 5.24
CA ASP A 250 0.20 -7.91 5.24
C ASP A 250 -1.25 -7.70 5.69
N TYR A 251 -1.65 -6.45 5.94
CA TYR A 251 -3.01 -6.05 6.23
C TYR A 251 -3.43 -4.90 5.30
N HIS A 252 -4.76 -4.70 5.17
CA HIS A 252 -5.29 -3.58 4.42
C HIS A 252 -6.59 -3.04 5.03
N TRP A 253 -6.77 -1.71 4.94
CA TRP A 253 -7.95 -0.99 5.43
C TRP A 253 -8.69 -0.31 4.31
N TYR A 254 -10.01 -0.37 4.39
CA TYR A 254 -10.96 0.39 3.58
C TYR A 254 -11.73 1.37 4.44
N ARG A 255 -12.27 2.42 3.82
CA ARG A 255 -13.18 3.37 4.47
C ARG A 255 -14.42 3.60 3.64
N LYS A 256 -15.60 3.60 4.28
CA LYS A 256 -16.88 3.92 3.66
C LYS A 256 -16.91 5.37 3.22
N GLN A 257 -17.50 5.62 2.05
CA GLN A 257 -17.62 6.95 1.43
C GLN A 257 -19.09 7.27 1.12
N THR A 258 -19.42 8.56 1.04
CA THR A 258 -20.73 8.97 0.54
C THR A 258 -20.93 8.45 -0.89
N GLY A 259 -22.14 8.02 -1.19
CA GLY A 259 -22.47 7.44 -2.50
C GLY A 259 -22.42 5.90 -2.53
N GLY A 260 -22.33 5.25 -1.37
CA GLY A 260 -22.53 3.80 -1.25
C GLY A 260 -21.32 2.93 -1.59
N PHE A 261 -20.12 3.51 -1.72
CA PHE A 261 -18.90 2.79 -2.08
C PHE A 261 -17.81 2.94 -1.02
N TRP A 262 -16.69 2.24 -1.22
CA TRP A 262 -15.53 2.24 -0.33
C TRP A 262 -14.30 2.78 -1.05
N GLY A 263 -13.48 3.51 -0.30
CA GLY A 263 -12.17 3.95 -0.77
C GLY A 263 -11.05 3.31 0.04
N HIS A 264 -9.86 3.32 -0.54
CA HIS A 264 -8.65 2.81 0.10
C HIS A 264 -7.38 3.45 -0.46
N LYS A 265 -6.26 3.22 0.21
CA LYS A 265 -4.93 3.68 -0.21
C LYS A 265 -3.92 2.55 -0.05
N PRO A 266 -3.53 1.84 -1.13
CA PRO A 266 -2.57 0.75 -1.07
C PRO A 266 -1.13 1.24 -0.83
N GLY A 267 -0.68 1.25 0.42
CA GLY A 267 0.67 1.66 0.79
C GLY A 267 1.06 3.05 0.26
N PRO A 268 2.27 3.22 -0.30
CA PRO A 268 2.78 4.51 -0.78
C PRO A 268 2.21 4.94 -2.14
N THR A 269 1.04 4.43 -2.53
CA THR A 269 0.40 4.75 -3.81
C THR A 269 -0.81 5.65 -3.67
N ALA A 270 -1.42 6.03 -4.79
CA ALA A 270 -2.60 6.88 -4.83
C ALA A 270 -3.81 6.25 -4.13
N ALA A 271 -4.58 7.06 -3.40
CA ALA A 271 -5.90 6.69 -2.91
C ALA A 271 -6.87 6.49 -4.07
N ARG A 272 -7.74 5.49 -3.95
CA ARG A 272 -8.68 5.09 -4.99
C ARG A 272 -9.92 4.41 -4.39
N ASN A 273 -10.93 4.12 -5.22
CA ASN A 273 -12.17 3.47 -4.78
C ASN A 273 -12.56 2.27 -5.67
N TYR A 274 -11.61 1.69 -6.36
CA TYR A 274 -11.78 0.49 -7.18
C TYR A 274 -10.79 -0.60 -6.78
N ASP A 275 -11.22 -1.83 -6.97
CA ASP A 275 -10.48 -3.03 -6.63
C ASP A 275 -9.38 -3.40 -7.67
N ASN A 276 -8.76 -4.56 -7.54
CA ASN A 276 -7.71 -5.02 -8.44
C ASN A 276 -8.21 -5.39 -9.85
N SER A 277 -9.50 -5.58 -10.02
CA SER A 277 -10.15 -5.79 -11.33
C SER A 277 -10.60 -4.48 -11.97
N GLY A 278 -10.43 -3.33 -11.28
CA GLY A 278 -10.86 -2.02 -11.75
C GLY A 278 -12.36 -1.77 -11.57
N VAL A 279 -13.01 -2.52 -10.68
CA VAL A 279 -14.43 -2.40 -10.35
C VAL A 279 -14.59 -1.52 -9.11
N LEU A 280 -15.64 -0.67 -9.10
CA LEU A 280 -15.98 0.17 -7.94
C LEU A 280 -16.24 -0.72 -6.72
N ILE A 281 -15.60 -0.42 -5.59
CA ILE A 281 -15.74 -1.21 -4.37
C ILE A 281 -17.04 -0.83 -3.68
N THR A 282 -18.08 -1.63 -3.85
CA THR A 282 -19.35 -1.49 -3.14
C THR A 282 -19.36 -2.28 -1.83
N ASP A 283 -18.58 -3.36 -1.76
CA ASP A 283 -18.41 -4.20 -0.58
C ASP A 283 -16.96 -4.69 -0.47
N PRO A 284 -16.22 -4.37 0.63
CA PRO A 284 -14.85 -4.82 0.84
C PRO A 284 -14.76 -6.33 1.16
N GLN A 285 -15.86 -7.02 1.47
CA GLN A 285 -15.85 -8.47 1.69
C GLN A 285 -15.70 -9.24 0.36
N THR A 286 -16.31 -8.74 -0.71
CA THR A 286 -16.44 -9.46 -1.98
C THR A 286 -15.58 -8.89 -3.11
N CYS A 287 -15.00 -7.69 -2.95
CA CYS A 287 -14.17 -7.06 -3.97
C CYS A 287 -12.89 -7.87 -4.26
N ASP A 288 -12.30 -7.68 -5.44
CA ASP A 288 -11.02 -8.31 -5.81
C ASP A 288 -9.85 -7.72 -5.01
N ARG A 289 -9.39 -8.50 -4.03
CA ARG A 289 -8.27 -8.16 -3.14
C ARG A 289 -6.98 -8.88 -3.49
N GLY A 290 -6.85 -9.32 -4.74
CA GLY A 290 -5.73 -10.10 -5.22
C GLY A 290 -6.02 -11.60 -5.30
N ALA A 291 -7.30 -11.98 -5.58
CA ALA A 291 -7.68 -13.38 -5.76
C ALA A 291 -6.77 -14.07 -6.79
N GLY A 292 -6.24 -15.23 -6.43
CA GLY A 292 -5.29 -15.98 -7.26
C GLY A 292 -3.89 -15.39 -7.32
N THR A 293 -3.57 -14.33 -6.57
CA THR A 293 -2.21 -13.77 -6.46
C THR A 293 -1.47 -14.34 -5.24
N TYR A 294 -0.15 -14.16 -5.23
CA TYR A 294 0.69 -14.59 -4.10
C TYR A 294 0.45 -13.76 -2.85
N LEU A 295 0.10 -12.48 -3.00
CA LEU A 295 -0.35 -11.60 -1.93
C LEU A 295 -1.86 -11.42 -2.04
N ASN A 296 -2.61 -12.36 -1.47
CA ASN A 296 -4.06 -12.37 -1.46
C ASN A 296 -4.58 -12.07 -0.05
N TYR A 297 -5.40 -11.04 0.08
CA TYR A 297 -6.03 -10.66 1.37
C TYR A 297 -7.31 -11.47 1.56
N THR A 298 -7.14 -12.76 1.87
CA THR A 298 -8.24 -13.73 2.00
C THR A 298 -9.14 -13.46 3.17
N ASP A 299 -8.57 -13.05 4.32
CA ASP A 299 -9.30 -12.96 5.57
C ASP A 299 -9.97 -11.60 5.70
N PHE A 300 -11.29 -11.62 5.78
CA PHE A 300 -12.08 -10.45 6.18
C PHE A 300 -12.22 -10.45 7.71
N CYS A 301 -11.70 -9.40 8.37
CA CYS A 301 -11.60 -9.34 9.83
C CYS A 301 -12.72 -8.55 10.49
N GLY A 302 -13.61 -7.95 9.72
CA GLY A 302 -14.76 -7.20 10.22
C GLY A 302 -14.75 -5.72 9.89
N PHE A 303 -15.81 -5.07 10.33
CA PHE A 303 -15.99 -3.63 10.27
C PHE A 303 -15.75 -3.00 11.65
N PHE A 304 -15.32 -1.74 11.66
CA PHE A 304 -14.99 -0.99 12.86
C PHE A 304 -15.45 0.45 12.72
N TYR A 305 -15.69 1.11 13.86
CA TYR A 305 -15.81 2.56 13.89
C TYR A 305 -14.50 3.20 14.33
N ALA A 306 -14.07 4.22 13.58
CA ALA A 306 -12.91 5.05 13.90
C ALA A 306 -13.39 6.45 14.29
N GLY A 307 -13.48 6.72 15.57
CA GLY A 307 -13.92 7.99 16.15
C GLY A 307 -12.84 9.06 16.15
N LYS A 308 -13.20 10.23 16.69
CA LYS A 308 -12.30 11.40 16.79
C LYS A 308 -11.08 11.13 17.69
N SER A 309 -11.25 10.35 18.75
CA SER A 309 -10.19 10.05 19.73
C SER A 309 -9.16 9.02 19.26
N VAL A 310 -9.44 8.30 18.17
CA VAL A 310 -8.46 7.35 17.61
C VAL A 310 -7.17 8.07 17.21
N ILE A 311 -6.05 7.69 17.82
CA ILE A 311 -4.72 8.25 17.51
C ILE A 311 -3.86 7.17 16.86
N ILE A 312 -3.21 7.54 15.75
CA ILE A 312 -2.35 6.64 14.97
C ILE A 312 -0.99 7.28 14.71
N SER A 313 0.08 6.50 14.63
CA SER A 313 1.44 6.99 14.34
C SER A 313 2.24 6.05 13.43
#